data_f90993215ca46f2d00858db908ea032a
#
_entry.id   f90993215ca46f2d00858db908ea032a
#
_cell.length_a   1.000
_cell.length_b   1.000
_cell.length_c   1.000
_cell.angle_alpha   90.00
_cell.angle_beta   90.00
_cell.angle_gamma   90.00
#
_symmetry.space_group_name_H-M   'P 1'
#
loop_
_entity.id
_entity.type
_entity.pdbx_description
1 polymer ?
#
loop_
_entity_poly.entity_id
_entity_poly.type
_entity_poly.pdbx_seq_one_letter_code
_entity_poly.pdbx_strand_id
1 'polypeptide(L)'
;MHITVSELRRAANVLFDELEASGQGEIELTEDYYWNIPNDRLYAREAPPTESLDLGQLTSDWEELLPVGRDHGPVPSHDLVQLAALLRFVGSKVLP
;
A
#
# COMPACT_ATOMS: atom_id res chain seq x y z
N MET A 1 9.58 16.48 12.84
CA MET A 1 9.05 16.92 11.55
C MET A 1 7.55 16.65 11.47
N HIS A 2 6.82 17.56 10.89
CA HIS A 2 5.38 17.39 10.70
C HIS A 2 5.08 17.37 9.21
N ILE A 3 4.16 16.49 8.81
CA ILE A 3 3.65 16.44 7.45
C ILE A 3 2.13 16.59 7.50
N THR A 4 1.52 17.14 6.46
CA THR A 4 0.08 17.27 6.39
C THR A 4 -0.52 16.24 5.45
N VAL A 5 -1.74 15.81 5.73
CA VAL A 5 -2.48 14.92 4.83
C VAL A 5 -2.69 15.59 3.47
N SER A 6 -2.88 16.91 3.45
CA SER A 6 -3.03 17.68 2.21
C SER A 6 -1.79 17.55 1.32
N GLU A 7 -0.60 17.64 1.90
CA GLU A 7 0.65 17.49 1.17
C GLU A 7 0.86 16.06 0.68
N LEU A 8 0.52 15.06 1.53
CA LEU A 8 0.57 13.66 1.13
C LEU A 8 -0.37 13.40 -0.06
N ARG A 9 -1.60 13.94 0.00
CA ARG A 9 -2.56 13.78 -1.08
C ARG A 9 -2.05 14.38 -2.38
N ARG A 10 -1.45 15.56 -2.32
CA ARG A 10 -0.89 16.22 -3.50
C ARG A 10 0.24 15.38 -4.11
N ALA A 11 1.16 14.90 -3.29
CA ALA A 11 2.25 14.06 -3.76
C ALA A 11 1.73 12.78 -4.41
N ALA A 12 0.76 12.11 -3.77
CA ALA A 12 0.16 10.90 -4.33
C ALA A 12 -0.51 11.17 -5.66
N ASN A 13 -1.27 12.27 -5.79
CA ASN A 13 -1.96 12.62 -7.03
C ASN A 13 -0.98 12.90 -8.17
N VAL A 14 0.11 13.60 -7.91
CA VAL A 14 1.15 13.84 -8.91
C VAL A 14 1.74 12.52 -9.40
N LEU A 15 2.04 11.60 -8.49
CA LEU A 15 2.61 10.30 -8.86
C LEU A 15 1.61 9.45 -9.65
N PHE A 16 0.33 9.46 -9.28
CA PHE A 16 -0.70 8.74 -10.02
C PHE A 16 -0.91 9.34 -11.42
N ASP A 17 -0.91 10.65 -11.54
CA ASP A 17 -1.03 11.32 -12.83
C ASP A 17 0.16 10.94 -13.75
N GLU A 18 1.36 10.86 -13.20
CA GLU A 18 2.53 10.45 -13.96
C GLU A 18 2.46 8.99 -14.39
N LEU A 19 1.95 8.10 -13.53
CA LEU A 19 1.73 6.70 -13.90
C LEU A 19 0.78 6.59 -15.09
N GLU A 20 -0.35 7.29 -15.04
CA GLU A 20 -1.31 7.28 -16.14
C GLU A 20 -0.71 7.86 -17.42
N ALA A 21 0.02 8.98 -17.32
CA ALA A 21 0.65 9.63 -18.46
C ALA A 21 1.72 8.76 -19.11
N SER A 22 2.37 7.88 -18.34
CA SER A 22 3.40 6.96 -18.87
C SER A 22 2.83 5.66 -19.42
N GLY A 23 1.51 5.52 -19.47
CA GLY A 23 0.87 4.30 -19.97
C GLY A 23 0.57 3.25 -18.92
N GLN A 24 0.81 3.55 -17.64
CA GLN A 24 0.56 2.64 -16.53
C GLN A 24 -0.79 2.92 -15.85
N GLY A 25 -1.84 3.11 -16.67
CA GLY A 25 -3.18 3.37 -16.13
C GLY A 25 -3.88 2.13 -15.59
N GLU A 26 -3.40 0.95 -15.94
CA GLU A 26 -3.86 -0.33 -15.41
C GLU A 26 -2.68 -1.09 -14.84
N ILE A 27 -2.88 -1.73 -13.70
CA ILE A 27 -1.83 -2.48 -13.01
C ILE A 27 -2.23 -3.95 -12.99
N GLU A 28 -1.36 -4.80 -13.53
CA GLU A 28 -1.51 -6.25 -13.41
C GLU A 28 -0.75 -6.73 -12.19
N LEU A 29 -1.44 -7.41 -11.28
CA LEU A 29 -0.79 -8.01 -10.11
C LEU A 29 -0.11 -9.30 -10.54
N THR A 30 1.20 -9.24 -10.74
CA THR A 30 2.02 -10.39 -11.11
C THR A 30 2.52 -11.18 -9.91
N GLU A 31 2.37 -10.61 -8.72
CA GLU A 31 2.64 -11.26 -7.44
C GLU A 31 1.36 -11.18 -6.61
N ASP A 32 1.12 -12.15 -5.74
CA ASP A 32 -0.05 -12.12 -4.88
C ASP A 32 0.34 -12.09 -3.40
N TYR A 33 1.32 -12.90 -3.00
CA TYR A 33 1.72 -13.00 -1.60
C TYR A 33 2.97 -12.17 -1.31
N TYR A 34 3.02 -11.59 -0.12
CA TYR A 34 4.17 -10.83 0.33
C TYR A 34 4.38 -11.03 1.83
N TRP A 35 5.62 -10.90 2.27
CA TRP A 35 5.94 -10.93 3.68
C TRP A 35 5.58 -9.60 4.31
N ASN A 36 4.87 -9.66 5.43
CA ASN A 36 4.41 -8.51 6.18
C ASN A 36 5.02 -8.50 7.56
N ILE A 37 5.59 -7.37 7.94
CA ILE A 37 6.09 -7.15 9.29
C ILE A 37 4.91 -6.62 10.11
N PRO A 38 4.55 -7.27 11.24
CA PRO A 38 3.47 -6.76 12.09
C PRO A 38 3.71 -5.32 12.53
N ASN A 39 2.64 -4.53 12.66
CA ASN A 39 2.71 -3.11 12.96
C ASN A 39 3.50 -2.81 14.24
N ASP A 40 3.40 -3.67 15.26
CA ASP A 40 4.11 -3.49 16.52
C ASP A 40 5.61 -3.76 16.43
N ARG A 41 6.07 -4.32 15.31
CA ARG A 41 7.49 -4.64 15.06
C ARG A 41 8.12 -3.76 13.98
N LEU A 42 7.30 -3.12 13.15
CA LEU A 42 7.79 -2.43 11.96
C LEU A 42 8.80 -1.32 12.29
N TYR A 43 8.59 -0.60 13.38
CA TYR A 43 9.46 0.51 13.77
C TYR A 43 10.39 0.17 14.92
N ALA A 44 10.56 -1.12 15.23
CA ALA A 44 11.51 -1.56 16.22
C ALA A 44 12.95 -1.36 15.74
N ARG A 45 13.89 -1.13 16.67
CA ARG A 45 15.28 -0.91 16.31
C ARG A 45 15.97 -2.17 15.79
N GLU A 46 15.51 -3.33 16.23
CA GLU A 46 16.05 -4.60 15.83
C GLU A 46 15.19 -5.24 14.77
N ALA A 47 15.80 -5.99 13.86
CA ALA A 47 15.07 -6.73 12.86
C ALA A 47 14.14 -7.73 13.54
N PRO A 48 12.87 -7.86 13.07
CA PRO A 48 11.95 -8.81 13.64
C PRO A 48 12.44 -10.24 13.40
N PRO A 49 12.20 -11.17 14.34
CA PRO A 49 12.51 -12.57 14.09
C PRO A 49 11.65 -13.10 12.96
N THR A 50 12.17 -14.06 12.21
CA THR A 50 11.49 -14.62 11.03
C THR A 50 10.10 -15.14 11.37
N GLU A 51 9.93 -15.77 12.52
CA GLU A 51 8.66 -16.33 12.97
C GLU A 51 7.60 -15.27 13.30
N SER A 52 7.99 -14.01 13.41
CA SER A 52 7.04 -12.92 13.66
C SER A 52 6.44 -12.33 12.36
N LEU A 53 6.96 -12.75 11.20
CA LEU A 53 6.47 -12.27 9.92
C LEU A 53 5.15 -12.94 9.55
N ASP A 54 4.23 -12.14 9.00
CA ASP A 54 2.95 -12.63 8.50
C ASP A 54 2.96 -12.65 6.97
N LEU A 55 2.05 -13.44 6.40
CA LEU A 55 1.87 -13.48 4.96
C LEU A 55 0.69 -12.60 4.57
N GLY A 56 0.95 -11.61 3.71
CA GLY A 56 -0.09 -10.77 3.13
C GLY A 56 -0.47 -11.26 1.74
N GLN A 57 -1.63 -10.83 1.25
CA GLN A 57 -2.13 -11.19 -0.07
C GLN A 57 -2.70 -9.96 -0.77
N LEU A 58 -2.10 -9.57 -1.90
CA LEU A 58 -2.44 -8.34 -2.60
C LEU A 58 -3.86 -8.35 -3.16
N THR A 59 -4.34 -9.47 -3.68
CA THR A 59 -5.71 -9.56 -4.19
C THR A 59 -6.73 -9.36 -3.09
N SER A 60 -6.50 -9.92 -1.91
CA SER A 60 -7.37 -9.71 -0.75
C SER A 60 -7.32 -8.24 -0.30
N ASP A 61 -6.13 -7.64 -0.28
CA ASP A 61 -5.98 -6.23 0.08
C ASP A 61 -6.80 -5.34 -0.85
N TRP A 62 -6.73 -5.60 -2.15
CA TRP A 62 -7.49 -4.83 -3.13
C TRP A 62 -9.00 -5.01 -2.98
N GLU A 63 -9.45 -6.24 -2.82
CA GLU A 63 -10.88 -6.55 -2.63
C GLU A 63 -11.47 -5.87 -1.40
N GLU A 64 -10.69 -5.76 -0.33
CA GLU A 64 -11.12 -5.07 0.89
C GLU A 64 -11.09 -3.55 0.74
N LEU A 65 -10.23 -3.00 -0.11
CA LEU A 65 -10.15 -1.57 -0.36
C LEU A 65 -11.23 -1.05 -1.31
N LEU A 66 -11.72 -1.86 -2.23
CA LEU A 66 -12.70 -1.42 -3.22
C LEU A 66 -13.92 -0.75 -2.61
N PRO A 67 -14.56 -1.28 -1.55
CA PRO A 67 -15.73 -0.65 -0.94
C PRO A 67 -15.44 0.71 -0.32
N VAL A 68 -14.21 0.98 0.09
CA VAL A 68 -13.82 2.25 0.73
C VAL A 68 -14.08 3.43 -0.21
N GLY A 69 -13.91 3.23 -1.51
CA GLY A 69 -14.18 4.27 -2.50
C GLY A 69 -15.65 4.51 -2.78
N ARG A 70 -16.55 3.66 -2.27
CA ARG A 70 -17.99 3.70 -2.57
C ARG A 70 -18.85 3.94 -1.34
N ASP A 71 -18.52 3.30 -0.24
CA ASP A 71 -19.27 3.37 1.01
C ASP A 71 -18.30 3.73 2.11
N HIS A 72 -18.28 5.00 2.45
CA HIS A 72 -17.25 5.58 3.29
C HIS A 72 -17.67 5.56 4.77
N GLY A 73 -17.18 4.58 5.48
CA GLY A 73 -17.22 4.56 6.94
C GLY A 73 -15.94 5.13 7.54
N PRO A 74 -15.77 5.03 8.86
CA PRO A 74 -14.49 5.36 9.50
C PRO A 74 -13.37 4.53 8.86
N VAL A 75 -12.23 5.18 8.58
CA VAL A 75 -11.09 4.50 7.96
C VAL A 75 -10.33 3.72 9.04
N PRO A 76 -10.39 2.40 9.04
CA PRO A 76 -9.57 1.62 9.95
C PRO A 76 -8.11 1.63 9.51
N SER A 77 -7.20 1.44 10.48
CA SER A 77 -5.77 1.49 10.21
C SER A 77 -5.32 0.49 9.17
N HIS A 78 -5.97 -0.69 9.10
CA HIS A 78 -5.58 -1.72 8.14
C HIS A 78 -5.84 -1.32 6.69
N ASP A 79 -6.82 -0.44 6.42
CA ASP A 79 -7.05 0.06 5.05
C ASP A 79 -5.82 0.82 4.53
N LEU A 80 -5.21 1.64 5.38
CA LEU A 80 -4.00 2.36 4.99
C LEU A 80 -2.81 1.42 4.80
N VAL A 81 -2.71 0.38 5.63
CA VAL A 81 -1.66 -0.63 5.50
C VAL A 81 -1.83 -1.43 4.21
N GLN A 82 -3.05 -1.80 3.87
CA GLN A 82 -3.36 -2.50 2.62
C GLN A 82 -3.05 -1.64 1.40
N LEU A 83 -3.41 -0.36 1.43
CA LEU A 83 -3.07 0.58 0.38
C LEU A 83 -1.55 0.69 0.21
N ALA A 84 -0.82 0.77 1.31
CA ALA A 84 0.64 0.84 1.27
C ALA A 84 1.26 -0.40 0.63
N ALA A 85 0.72 -1.60 0.88
CA ALA A 85 1.19 -2.83 0.27
C ALA A 85 1.03 -2.81 -1.26
N LEU A 86 -0.13 -2.35 -1.74
CA LEU A 86 -0.40 -2.21 -3.17
C LEU A 86 0.54 -1.18 -3.81
N LEU A 87 0.74 -0.03 -3.16
CA LEU A 87 1.63 1.00 -3.68
C LEU A 87 3.07 0.52 -3.73
N ARG A 88 3.50 -0.25 -2.74
CA ARG A 88 4.84 -0.84 -2.76
C ARG A 88 5.00 -1.81 -3.93
N PHE A 89 3.97 -2.62 -4.22
CA PHE A 89 4.00 -3.49 -5.40
C PHE A 89 4.20 -2.68 -6.68
N VAL A 90 3.43 -1.59 -6.85
CA VAL A 90 3.56 -0.73 -8.02
C VAL A 90 4.98 -0.17 -8.12
N GLY A 91 5.52 0.35 -7.04
CA GLY A 91 6.84 0.95 -7.04
C GLY A 91 7.98 -0.04 -7.27
N SER A 92 7.81 -1.29 -6.83
CA SER A 92 8.89 -2.28 -6.90
C SER A 92 8.80 -3.23 -8.10
N LYS A 93 7.61 -3.44 -8.66
CA LYS A 93 7.40 -4.45 -9.71
C LYS A 93 6.91 -3.87 -11.03
N VAL A 94 6.21 -2.75 -11.02
CA VAL A 94 5.64 -2.15 -12.22
C VAL A 94 6.58 -1.13 -12.84
N LEU A 95 7.21 -0.33 -11.99
CA LEU A 95 8.15 0.70 -12.45
C LEU A 95 9.57 0.16 -12.53
N PRO A 96 10.37 0.64 -13.49
CA PRO A 96 11.78 0.23 -13.60
C PRO A 96 12.64 0.77 -12.46
#